data_f0ce4e20f10783dd06ddc64ad8bce2bd
#
_entry.id   f0ce4e20f10783dd06ddc64ad8bce2bd
#
_cell.length_a   1.000
_cell.length_b   1.000
_cell.length_c   1.000
_cell.angle_alpha   90.00
_cell.angle_beta   90.00
_cell.angle_gamma   90.00
#
_symmetry.space_group_name_H-M   'P 1'
#
loop_
_entity.id
_entity.type
_entity.pdbx_description
1 polymer ?
#
loop_
_entity_poly.entity_id
_entity_poly.type
_entity_poly.pdbx_seq_one_letter_code
_entity_poly.pdbx_strand_id
1 'polypeptide(L)'
;MAKHAVNPLSKYSYFNKGKKALDNAVSKDPNNLEIRFMRYISQEQTPAFLGYNKDLKSDKTFILAEYKKSKDEDLNKRIKMHLKL
;
A
#
# COMPACT_ATOMS: atom_id res chain seq x y z
N MET A 1 6.11 32.18 6.87
CA MET A 1 5.95 31.70 6.68
C MET A 1 5.87 31.19 6.03
N ALA A 2 5.86 30.70 5.75
CA ALA A 2 5.86 30.06 5.19
C ALA A 2 5.55 29.50 4.89
N LYS A 3 5.34 29.30 4.52
CA LYS A 3 5.06 28.72 4.23
C LYS A 3 5.13 27.84 3.79
N HIS A 4 4.97 27.44 3.86
CA HIS A 4 5.14 26.40 3.32
C HIS A 4 4.31 26.06 2.41
N ALA A 5 4.57 26.41 1.65
CA ALA A 5 4.08 26.07 0.48
C ALA A 5 4.35 24.75 0.07
N VAL A 6 3.40 24.06 -0.01
CA VAL A 6 3.48 22.82 -0.59
C VAL A 6 3.58 22.99 -2.06
N ASN A 7 4.74 22.91 -2.48
CA ASN A 7 5.03 22.91 -3.89
C ASN A 7 4.63 21.56 -4.47
N PRO A 8 3.92 21.52 -5.63
CA PRO A 8 3.51 20.25 -6.24
C PRO A 8 4.65 19.27 -6.50
N LEU A 9 5.83 19.79 -6.80
CA LEU A 9 6.99 18.94 -7.03
C LEU A 9 7.39 18.19 -5.75
N SER A 10 7.26 18.82 -4.59
CA SER A 10 7.53 18.18 -3.31
C SER A 10 6.56 17.03 -3.05
N LYS A 11 5.28 17.22 -3.37
CA LYS A 11 4.28 16.17 -3.24
C LYS A 11 4.65 14.94 -4.05
N TYR A 12 5.00 15.13 -5.31
CA TYR A 12 5.38 14.02 -6.18
C TYR A 12 6.66 13.36 -5.70
N SER A 13 7.59 14.13 -5.17
CA SER A 13 8.83 13.57 -4.63
C SER A 13 8.54 12.62 -3.46
N TYR A 14 7.70 13.03 -2.52
CA TYR A 14 7.33 12.16 -1.40
C TYR A 14 6.57 10.94 -1.87
N PHE A 15 5.66 11.11 -2.82
CA PHE A 15 4.93 9.99 -3.40
C PHE A 15 5.88 8.97 -4.01
N ASN A 16 6.84 9.42 -4.81
CA ASN A 16 7.79 8.53 -5.45
C ASN A 16 8.67 7.79 -4.45
N LYS A 17 9.08 8.45 -3.38
CA LYS A 17 9.88 7.82 -2.33
C LYS A 17 9.08 6.73 -1.61
N GLY A 18 7.84 7.02 -1.27
CA GLY A 18 6.98 6.03 -0.62
C GLY A 18 6.70 4.84 -1.51
N LYS A 19 6.42 5.09 -2.77
CA LYS A 19 6.20 4.04 -3.75
C LYS A 19 7.40 3.13 -3.87
N LYS A 20 8.59 3.71 -4.01
CA LYS A 20 9.83 2.94 -4.13
C LYS A 20 10.11 2.12 -2.88
N ALA A 21 9.86 2.70 -1.71
CA ALA A 21 10.07 2.01 -0.44
C ALA A 21 9.16 0.79 -0.33
N LEU A 22 7.88 0.94 -0.69
CA LEU A 22 6.93 -0.17 -0.67
C LEU A 22 7.28 -1.23 -1.70
N ASP A 23 7.61 -0.83 -2.91
CA ASP A 23 7.98 -1.77 -3.97
C ASP A 23 9.24 -2.55 -3.58
N ASN A 24 10.22 -1.88 -2.98
CA ASN A 24 11.43 -2.55 -2.49
C ASN A 24 11.11 -3.53 -1.37
N ALA A 25 10.25 -3.13 -0.44
CA ALA A 25 9.88 -4.00 0.68
C ALA A 25 9.18 -5.26 0.17
N VAL A 26 8.27 -5.13 -0.79
CA VAL A 26 7.59 -6.28 -1.39
C VAL A 26 8.59 -7.14 -2.16
N SER A 27 9.52 -6.51 -2.87
CA SER A 27 10.52 -7.23 -3.63
C SER A 27 11.42 -8.10 -2.74
N LYS A 28 11.74 -7.59 -1.54
CA LYS A 28 12.58 -8.32 -0.60
C LYS A 28 11.81 -9.38 0.18
N ASP A 29 10.53 -9.16 0.40
CA ASP A 29 9.70 -10.07 1.19
C ASP A 29 8.30 -10.15 0.58
N PRO A 30 8.17 -10.79 -0.60
CA PRO A 30 6.91 -10.78 -1.35
C PRO A 30 5.76 -11.51 -0.67
N ASN A 31 6.06 -12.35 0.31
CA ASN A 31 5.03 -13.10 1.03
C ASN A 31 4.64 -12.45 2.35
N ASN A 32 5.12 -11.24 2.62
CA ASN A 32 4.79 -10.54 3.86
C ASN A 32 3.41 -9.88 3.71
N LEU A 33 2.45 -10.40 4.43
CA LEU A 33 1.06 -9.95 4.33
C LEU A 33 0.89 -8.47 4.70
N GLU A 34 1.57 -8.03 5.76
CA GLU A 34 1.45 -6.64 6.20
C GLU A 34 1.99 -5.67 5.14
N ILE A 35 3.14 -5.97 4.57
CA ILE A 35 3.74 -5.12 3.53
C ILE A 35 2.84 -5.09 2.29
N ARG A 36 2.31 -6.24 1.88
CA ARG A 36 1.41 -6.30 0.73
C ARG A 36 0.14 -5.51 0.99
N PHE A 37 -0.39 -5.57 2.21
CA PHE A 37 -1.57 -4.81 2.59
C PHE A 37 -1.27 -3.30 2.56
N MET A 38 -0.11 -2.89 3.06
CA MET A 38 0.29 -1.48 3.00
C MET A 38 0.39 -0.98 1.57
N ARG A 39 0.97 -1.78 0.68
CA ARG A 39 1.06 -1.41 -0.73
C ARG A 39 -0.33 -1.34 -1.37
N TYR A 40 -1.20 -2.27 -1.04
CA TYR A 40 -2.57 -2.28 -1.53
C TYR A 40 -3.29 -0.99 -1.16
N ILE A 41 -3.22 -0.60 0.10
CA ILE A 41 -3.87 0.63 0.57
C ILE A 41 -3.29 1.84 -0.14
N SER A 42 -1.98 1.91 -0.28
CA SER A 42 -1.32 3.03 -0.94
C SER A 42 -1.75 3.16 -2.40
N GLN A 43 -1.86 2.05 -3.11
CA GLN A 43 -2.32 2.05 -4.49
C GLN A 43 -3.79 2.48 -4.58
N GLU A 44 -4.61 1.99 -3.66
CA GLU A 44 -6.04 2.29 -3.65
C GLU A 44 -6.30 3.77 -3.41
N GLN A 45 -5.50 4.40 -2.55
CA GLN A 45 -5.65 5.81 -2.21
C GLN A 45 -4.96 6.75 -3.18
N THR A 46 -4.16 6.23 -4.09
CA THR A 46 -3.46 7.06 -5.07
C THR A 46 -4.39 7.37 -6.24
N PRO A 47 -4.45 8.64 -6.68
CA PRO A 47 -5.24 8.97 -7.87
C PRO A 47 -4.80 8.16 -9.08
N ALA A 48 -5.77 7.70 -9.86
CA ALA A 48 -5.50 6.82 -10.99
C ALA A 48 -4.56 7.43 -12.02
N PHE A 49 -4.59 8.75 -12.18
CA PHE A 49 -3.74 9.39 -13.18
C PHE A 49 -2.25 9.30 -12.85
N LEU A 50 -1.90 8.98 -11.61
CA LEU A 50 -0.50 8.78 -11.23
C LEU A 50 0.00 7.36 -11.57
N GLY A 51 -0.89 6.48 -11.97
CA GLY A 51 -0.52 5.17 -12.48
C GLY A 51 -0.03 4.16 -11.46
N TYR A 52 -0.15 4.44 -10.18
CA TYR A 52 0.30 3.50 -9.16
C TYR A 52 -0.85 2.57 -8.76
N ASN A 53 -1.25 1.71 -9.69
CA ASN A 53 -2.34 0.77 -9.45
C ASN A 53 -2.14 -0.57 -10.15
N LYS A 54 -0.98 -0.80 -10.74
CA LYS A 54 -0.75 -2.02 -11.52
C LYS A 54 -0.75 -3.29 -10.67
N ASP A 55 -0.37 -3.17 -9.40
CA ASP A 55 -0.31 -4.32 -8.49
C ASP A 55 -1.54 -4.42 -7.58
N LEU A 56 -2.53 -3.54 -7.78
CA LEU A 56 -3.69 -3.48 -6.91
C LEU A 56 -4.44 -4.80 -6.86
N LYS A 57 -4.73 -5.36 -8.02
CA LYS A 57 -5.45 -6.62 -8.13
C LYS A 57 -4.62 -7.79 -7.59
N SER A 58 -3.35 -7.81 -7.90
CA SER A 58 -2.43 -8.84 -7.44
C SER A 58 -2.30 -8.84 -5.92
N ASP A 59 -2.15 -7.66 -5.33
CA ASP A 59 -2.06 -7.52 -3.89
C ASP A 59 -3.36 -7.95 -3.22
N LYS A 60 -4.50 -7.56 -3.77
CA LYS A 60 -5.80 -7.95 -3.23
C LYS A 60 -5.96 -9.47 -3.25
N THR A 61 -5.62 -10.10 -4.35
CA THR A 61 -5.71 -11.55 -4.48
C THR A 61 -4.84 -12.24 -3.44
N PHE A 62 -3.61 -11.77 -3.26
CA PHE A 62 -2.69 -12.31 -2.26
C PHE A 62 -3.26 -12.14 -0.85
N ILE A 63 -3.75 -10.95 -0.53
CA ILE A 63 -4.30 -10.64 0.78
C ILE A 63 -5.48 -11.56 1.09
N LEU A 64 -6.41 -11.72 0.15
CA LEU A 64 -7.58 -12.57 0.34
C LEU A 64 -7.21 -14.03 0.54
N ALA A 65 -6.14 -14.47 -0.09
CA ALA A 65 -5.68 -15.85 0.04
C ALA A 65 -4.95 -16.10 1.37
N GLU A 66 -4.26 -15.09 1.91
CA GLU A 66 -3.33 -15.29 3.01
C GLU A 66 -3.81 -14.76 4.36
N TYR A 67 -4.78 -13.85 4.40
CA TYR A 67 -5.14 -13.24 5.68
C TYR A 67 -5.70 -14.25 6.68
N LYS A 68 -6.38 -15.27 6.21
CA LYS A 68 -6.95 -16.30 7.09
C LYS A 68 -5.88 -17.19 7.72
N LYS A 69 -4.72 -17.29 7.08
CA LYS A 69 -3.62 -18.11 7.57
C LYS A 69 -2.73 -17.34 8.55
N SER A 70 -2.87 -16.03 8.62
CA SER A 70 -2.04 -15.20 9.47
C SER A 70 -2.44 -15.34 10.93
N LYS A 71 -1.44 -15.36 11.80
CA LYS A 71 -1.64 -15.41 13.25
C LYS A 71 -1.70 -14.02 13.86
N ASP A 72 -1.51 -12.98 13.07
CA ASP A 72 -1.58 -11.60 13.53
C ASP A 72 -3.03 -11.16 13.52
N GLU A 73 -3.69 -11.28 14.67
CA GLU A 73 -5.11 -10.96 14.78
C GLU A 73 -5.41 -9.50 14.52
N ASP A 74 -4.51 -8.61 14.94
CA ASP A 74 -4.69 -7.19 14.72
C ASP A 74 -4.66 -6.85 13.24
N LEU A 75 -3.68 -7.39 12.53
CA LEU A 75 -3.57 -7.22 11.09
C LEU A 75 -4.80 -7.79 10.37
N ASN A 76 -5.21 -8.98 10.77
CA ASN A 76 -6.38 -9.63 10.16
C ASN A 76 -7.64 -8.79 10.36
N LYS A 77 -7.80 -8.21 11.53
CA LYS A 77 -8.93 -7.34 11.83
C LYS A 77 -8.93 -6.10 10.94
N ARG A 78 -7.76 -5.48 10.77
CA ARG A 78 -7.64 -4.31 9.90
C ARG A 78 -7.96 -4.66 8.45
N ILE A 79 -7.51 -5.81 7.99
CA ILE A 79 -7.79 -6.27 6.63
C ILE A 79 -9.29 -6.50 6.44
N LYS A 80 -9.92 -7.18 7.38
CA LYS A 80 -11.37 -7.43 7.31
C LYS A 80 -12.17 -6.14 7.27
N MET A 81 -11.80 -5.18 8.12
CA MET A 81 -12.49 -3.90 8.17
C MET A 81 -12.31 -3.12 6.88
N HIS A 82 -11.10 -3.10 6.35
CA HIS A 82 -10.80 -2.35 5.13
C HIS A 82 -11.50 -2.93 3.91
N LEU A 83 -11.52 -4.26 3.79
CA LEU A 83 -12.09 -4.96 2.65
C LEU A 83 -13.54 -5.38 2.88
N LYS A 84 -14.10 -5.07 4.04
CA LYS A 84 -15.49 -5.39 4.40
C LYS A 84 -15.78 -6.88 4.33
N LEU A 85 -14.89 -7.64 4.90
CA LEU A 85 -15.01 -9.11 4.92
C LEU A 85 -15.73 -9.62 6.17
#